data_afdbb7b11bc199975901e9040e278d37
#
_entry.id   afdbb7b11bc199975901e9040e278d37
#
_cell.length_a   1.000
_cell.length_b   1.000
_cell.length_c   1.000
_cell.angle_alpha   90.00
_cell.angle_beta   90.00
_cell.angle_gamma   90.00
#
_symmetry.space_group_name_H-M   'P 1'
#
loop_
_entity.id
_entity.type
_entity.pdbx_description
1 polymer ?
#
loop_
_entity_poly.entity_id
_entity_poly.type
_entity_poly.pdbx_seq_one_letter_code
_entity_poly.pdbx_strand_id
1 'polypeptide(L)'
;EQANVLDLYSGTGSFGLECVSRQATEVVFIEKEKKAIKILEKNIEKLKIKKETKIFSGDVFYIIKKNDKTFFDWRPDMKFDLIFCDPPFNDTNINDLIELIITRDLLKKKGIIILHRHKNTKEKLTIYFKVIDKKIYGLSKIIFGKLLPSSP
;
A
#
# COMPACT_ATOMS: atom_id res chain seq x y z
N GLU A 1 -14.85 6.13 -1.87
CA GLU A 1 -15.74 5.36 -2.77
C GLU A 1 -15.10 5.24 -4.15
N GLN A 2 -15.26 4.10 -4.82
CA GLN A 2 -14.75 3.81 -6.17
C GLN A 2 -13.22 3.97 -6.33
N ALA A 3 -12.46 3.79 -5.26
CA ALA A 3 -11.00 3.89 -5.28
C ALA A 3 -10.33 2.57 -5.64
N ASN A 4 -9.21 2.64 -6.34
CA ASN A 4 -8.25 1.54 -6.45
C ASN A 4 -7.25 1.67 -5.30
N VAL A 5 -7.11 0.63 -4.51
CA VAL A 5 -6.29 0.63 -3.29
C VAL A 5 -5.17 -0.39 -3.38
N LEU A 6 -3.96 0.00 -3.00
CA LEU A 6 -2.82 -0.90 -2.82
C LEU A 6 -2.46 -0.97 -1.33
N ASP A 7 -2.60 -2.15 -0.76
CA ASP A 7 -2.32 -2.45 0.65
C ASP A 7 -1.00 -3.21 0.74
N LEU A 8 0.07 -2.49 1.10
CA LEU A 8 1.42 -3.01 1.20
C LEU A 8 1.71 -3.47 2.63
N TYR A 9 2.30 -4.66 2.77
CA TYR A 9 2.48 -5.35 4.06
C TYR A 9 1.12 -5.63 4.71
N SER A 10 0.20 -6.18 3.92
CA SER A 10 -1.23 -6.20 4.26
C SER A 10 -1.59 -7.08 5.45
N GLY A 11 -0.72 -8.00 5.88
CA GLY A 11 -1.01 -8.93 6.96
C GLY A 11 -2.29 -9.72 6.70
N THR A 12 -3.22 -9.70 7.63
CA THR A 12 -4.55 -10.36 7.49
C THR A 12 -5.57 -9.51 6.72
N GLY A 13 -5.15 -8.33 6.21
CA GLY A 13 -5.92 -7.51 5.30
C GLY A 13 -6.88 -6.51 5.94
N SER A 14 -6.74 -6.19 7.22
CA SER A 14 -7.69 -5.33 7.94
C SER A 14 -7.95 -3.99 7.24
N PHE A 15 -6.91 -3.32 6.76
CA PHE A 15 -7.05 -2.04 6.07
C PHE A 15 -7.75 -2.19 4.72
N GLY A 16 -7.26 -3.07 3.86
CA GLY A 16 -7.84 -3.25 2.52
C GLY A 16 -9.25 -3.80 2.56
N LEU A 17 -9.58 -4.70 3.49
CA LEU A 17 -10.94 -5.21 3.67
C LEU A 17 -11.91 -4.10 4.12
N GLU A 18 -11.46 -3.19 4.97
CA GLU A 18 -12.24 -1.99 5.33
C GLU A 18 -12.45 -1.07 4.11
N CYS A 19 -11.46 -0.94 3.24
CA CYS A 19 -11.62 -0.20 1.99
C CYS A 19 -12.69 -0.82 1.08
N VAL A 20 -12.77 -2.16 0.97
CA VAL A 20 -13.84 -2.84 0.23
C VAL A 20 -15.21 -2.53 0.85
N SER A 21 -15.33 -2.59 2.19
CA SER A 21 -16.59 -2.28 2.88
C SER A 21 -17.05 -0.85 2.64
N ARG A 22 -16.12 0.06 2.34
CA ARG A 22 -16.36 1.45 1.95
C ARG A 22 -16.43 1.68 0.45
N GLN A 23 -16.74 0.62 -0.31
CA GLN A 23 -16.98 0.69 -1.76
C GLN A 23 -15.73 1.04 -2.59
N ALA A 24 -14.54 0.58 -2.17
CA ALA A 24 -13.39 0.57 -3.07
C ALA A 24 -13.70 -0.32 -4.29
N THR A 25 -13.30 0.12 -5.47
CA THR A 25 -13.53 -0.63 -6.72
C THR A 25 -12.67 -1.88 -6.75
N GLU A 26 -11.43 -1.75 -6.36
CA GLU A 26 -10.46 -2.84 -6.33
C GLU A 26 -9.43 -2.62 -5.23
N VAL A 27 -9.11 -3.68 -4.52
CA VAL A 27 -8.07 -3.70 -3.50
C VAL A 27 -7.04 -4.76 -3.82
N VAL A 28 -5.80 -4.33 -3.99
CA VAL A 28 -4.64 -5.19 -4.21
C VAL A 28 -3.86 -5.32 -2.92
N PHE A 29 -3.62 -6.54 -2.48
CA PHE A 29 -2.84 -6.86 -1.30
C PHE A 29 -1.48 -7.42 -1.70
N ILE A 30 -0.41 -6.95 -1.04
CA ILE A 30 0.92 -7.56 -1.12
C ILE A 30 1.34 -7.98 0.28
N GLU A 31 1.59 -9.28 0.46
CA GLU A 31 2.01 -9.87 1.73
C GLU A 31 2.93 -11.07 1.48
N LYS A 32 3.99 -11.20 2.28
CA LYS A 32 4.93 -12.32 2.18
C LYS A 32 4.66 -13.46 3.17
N GLU A 33 4.01 -13.15 4.28
CA GLU A 33 3.79 -14.11 5.36
C GLU A 33 2.62 -15.05 5.01
N LYS A 34 2.95 -16.32 4.74
CA LYS A 34 1.98 -17.32 4.28
C LYS A 34 0.81 -17.54 5.24
N LYS A 35 1.05 -17.45 6.55
CA LYS A 35 -0.02 -17.61 7.56
C LYS A 35 -1.01 -16.45 7.48
N ALA A 36 -0.52 -15.22 7.34
CA ALA A 36 -1.36 -14.04 7.17
C ALA A 36 -2.18 -14.12 5.87
N ILE A 37 -1.57 -14.51 4.76
CA ILE A 37 -2.24 -14.70 3.47
C ILE A 37 -3.39 -15.70 3.58
N LYS A 38 -3.20 -16.84 4.24
CA LYS A 38 -4.27 -17.83 4.45
C LYS A 38 -5.47 -17.27 5.21
N ILE A 39 -5.22 -16.41 6.20
CA ILE A 39 -6.29 -15.73 6.94
C ILE A 39 -6.99 -14.72 6.04
N LEU A 40 -6.23 -13.92 5.28
CA LEU A 40 -6.77 -12.96 4.32
C LEU A 40 -7.67 -13.64 3.27
N GLU A 41 -7.21 -14.75 2.68
CA GLU A 41 -7.99 -15.55 1.72
C GLU A 41 -9.31 -16.03 2.32
N LYS A 42 -9.29 -16.57 3.55
CA LYS A 42 -10.51 -16.99 4.27
C LYS A 42 -11.47 -15.81 4.52
N ASN A 43 -10.93 -14.64 4.87
CA ASN A 43 -11.75 -13.44 5.07
C ASN A 43 -12.42 -13.00 3.76
N ILE A 44 -11.68 -12.97 2.66
CA ILE A 44 -12.18 -12.62 1.32
C ILE A 44 -13.29 -13.59 0.89
N GLU A 45 -13.08 -14.89 1.09
CA GLU A 45 -14.08 -15.93 0.78
C GLU A 45 -15.36 -15.77 1.61
N LYS A 46 -15.20 -15.62 2.93
CA LYS A 46 -16.32 -15.41 3.86
C LYS A 46 -17.14 -14.17 3.54
N LEU A 47 -16.49 -13.07 3.15
CA LEU A 47 -17.13 -11.82 2.78
C LEU A 47 -17.66 -11.79 1.35
N LYS A 48 -17.33 -12.82 0.53
CA LYS A 48 -17.73 -12.94 -0.89
C LYS A 48 -17.26 -11.77 -1.78
N ILE A 49 -16.08 -11.23 -1.50
CA ILE A 49 -15.51 -10.06 -2.18
C ILE A 49 -14.31 -10.40 -3.09
N LYS A 50 -14.27 -11.61 -3.61
CA LYS A 50 -13.18 -12.10 -4.47
C LYS A 50 -13.03 -11.29 -5.77
N LYS A 51 -14.12 -10.70 -6.25
CA LYS A 51 -14.10 -9.90 -7.49
C LYS A 51 -13.42 -8.54 -7.30
N GLU A 52 -13.52 -7.98 -6.11
CA GLU A 52 -12.98 -6.67 -5.72
C GLU A 52 -11.55 -6.76 -5.18
N THR A 53 -10.97 -7.98 -5.10
CA THR A 53 -9.70 -8.19 -4.41
C THR A 53 -8.70 -8.99 -5.24
N LYS A 54 -7.41 -8.67 -5.09
CA LYS A 54 -6.29 -9.42 -5.66
C LYS A 54 -5.15 -9.53 -4.65
N ILE A 55 -4.60 -10.72 -4.46
CA ILE A 55 -3.46 -10.97 -3.57
C ILE A 55 -2.22 -11.32 -4.40
N PHE A 56 -1.11 -10.65 -4.10
CA PHE A 56 0.22 -11.01 -4.56
C PHE A 56 1.06 -11.47 -3.36
N SER A 57 1.47 -12.73 -3.37
CA SER A 57 2.27 -13.33 -2.30
C SER A 57 3.75 -13.09 -2.56
N GLY A 58 4.40 -12.30 -1.72
CA GLY A 58 5.82 -12.05 -1.82
C GLY A 58 6.28 -10.79 -1.12
N ASP A 59 7.58 -10.55 -1.20
CA ASP A 59 8.20 -9.33 -0.69
C ASP A 59 7.78 -8.11 -1.52
N VAL A 60 7.42 -7.01 -0.84
CA VAL A 60 6.92 -5.78 -1.47
C VAL A 60 7.92 -5.21 -2.47
N PHE A 61 9.20 -5.11 -2.09
CA PHE A 61 10.23 -4.58 -3.00
C PHE A 61 10.45 -5.47 -4.20
N TYR A 62 10.45 -6.79 -4.01
CA TYR A 62 10.60 -7.75 -5.11
C TYR A 62 9.46 -7.61 -6.13
N ILE A 63 8.22 -7.57 -5.65
CA ILE A 63 7.03 -7.48 -6.50
C ILE A 63 7.01 -6.16 -7.26
N ILE A 64 7.22 -5.03 -6.57
CA ILE A 64 7.13 -3.69 -7.18
C ILE A 64 8.35 -3.37 -8.07
N LYS A 65 9.54 -3.92 -7.81
CA LYS A 65 10.73 -3.70 -8.67
C LYS A 65 10.62 -4.28 -10.08
N LYS A 66 9.50 -4.86 -10.45
CA LYS A 66 9.29 -5.52 -11.75
C LYS A 66 10.04 -6.85 -11.91
N ASN A 67 10.44 -7.45 -10.81
CA ASN A 67 10.98 -8.80 -10.83
C ASN A 67 9.86 -9.84 -10.86
N ASP A 68 8.66 -9.44 -10.44
CA ASP A 68 7.45 -10.25 -10.55
C ASP A 68 6.62 -9.79 -11.77
N LYS A 69 6.73 -10.55 -12.84
CA LYS A 69 5.95 -10.29 -14.07
C LYS A 69 4.45 -10.37 -13.79
N THR A 70 4.02 -11.18 -12.83
CA THR A 70 2.59 -11.41 -12.57
C THR A 70 1.86 -10.15 -12.09
N PHE A 71 2.53 -9.29 -11.31
CA PHE A 71 1.95 -8.03 -10.84
C PHE A 71 1.73 -7.04 -11.98
N PHE A 72 2.77 -6.79 -12.80
CA PHE A 72 2.69 -5.82 -13.89
C PHE A 72 1.97 -6.37 -15.13
N ASP A 73 2.05 -7.67 -15.40
CA ASP A 73 1.33 -8.30 -16.50
C ASP A 73 -0.17 -8.40 -16.22
N TRP A 74 -0.57 -8.47 -14.94
CA TRP A 74 -1.97 -8.51 -14.54
C TRP A 74 -2.72 -7.22 -14.96
N ARG A 75 -2.13 -6.05 -14.70
CA ARG A 75 -2.63 -4.74 -15.16
C ARG A 75 -1.48 -3.75 -15.35
N PRO A 76 -0.90 -3.65 -16.53
CA PRO A 76 0.31 -2.86 -16.79
C PRO A 76 0.17 -1.37 -16.46
N ASP A 77 -1.02 -0.80 -16.67
CA ASP A 77 -1.30 0.64 -16.50
C ASP A 77 -2.07 0.95 -15.21
N MET A 78 -2.13 0.00 -14.28
CA MET A 78 -2.88 0.20 -13.05
C MET A 78 -2.22 1.23 -12.15
N LYS A 79 -2.99 2.27 -11.80
CA LYS A 79 -2.61 3.25 -10.78
C LYS A 79 -3.63 3.27 -9.66
N PHE A 80 -3.14 3.57 -8.48
CA PHE A 80 -3.93 3.57 -7.26
C PHE A 80 -4.32 4.97 -6.80
N ASP A 81 -5.52 5.10 -6.27
CA ASP A 81 -6.00 6.31 -5.60
C ASP A 81 -5.43 6.40 -4.18
N LEU A 82 -5.17 5.23 -3.58
CA LEU A 82 -4.70 5.10 -2.22
C LEU A 82 -3.67 3.98 -2.14
N ILE A 83 -2.50 4.28 -1.57
CA ILE A 83 -1.47 3.30 -1.22
C ILE A 83 -1.27 3.34 0.29
N PHE A 84 -1.50 2.23 0.97
CA PHE A 84 -1.25 2.06 2.39
C PHE A 84 0.03 1.26 2.60
N CYS A 85 0.91 1.76 3.46
CA CYS A 85 2.19 1.14 3.79
C CYS A 85 2.29 0.92 5.29
N ASP A 86 2.31 -0.35 5.70
CA ASP A 86 2.44 -0.77 7.10
C ASP A 86 3.63 -1.73 7.30
N PRO A 87 4.87 -1.29 6.98
CA PRO A 87 6.06 -2.11 7.18
C PRO A 87 6.34 -2.32 8.67
N PRO A 88 7.13 -3.34 9.04
CA PRO A 88 7.61 -3.49 10.42
C PRO A 88 8.21 -2.20 10.97
N PHE A 89 8.00 -1.88 12.24
CA PHE A 89 8.43 -0.60 12.83
C PHE A 89 9.94 -0.37 12.80
N ASN A 90 10.73 -1.42 12.77
CA ASN A 90 12.18 -1.37 12.62
C ASN A 90 12.65 -1.26 11.16
N ASP A 91 11.74 -1.27 10.19
CA ASP A 91 12.10 -1.08 8.78
C ASP A 91 12.51 0.37 8.53
N THR A 92 13.72 0.55 7.99
CA THR A 92 14.30 1.86 7.67
C THR A 92 14.18 2.22 6.18
N ASN A 93 13.61 1.32 5.36
CA ASN A 93 13.58 1.45 3.89
C ASN A 93 12.34 2.18 3.37
N ILE A 94 11.62 2.90 4.22
CA ILE A 94 10.36 3.56 3.81
C ILE A 94 10.58 4.59 2.70
N ASN A 95 11.72 5.31 2.70
CA ASN A 95 12.03 6.25 1.65
C ASN A 95 12.25 5.55 0.30
N ASP A 96 13.01 4.46 0.30
CA ASP A 96 13.26 3.65 -0.92
C ASP A 96 11.95 3.09 -1.48
N LEU A 97 11.02 2.72 -0.61
CA LEU A 97 9.69 2.27 -1.03
C LEU A 97 8.90 3.40 -1.71
N ILE A 98 8.93 4.61 -1.15
CA ILE A 98 8.26 5.76 -1.75
C ILE A 98 8.89 6.10 -3.11
N GLU A 99 10.21 6.11 -3.21
CA GLU A 99 10.90 6.34 -4.48
C GLU A 99 10.58 5.25 -5.52
N LEU A 100 10.42 4.01 -5.09
CA LEU A 100 9.98 2.93 -5.95
C LEU A 100 8.54 3.12 -6.44
N ILE A 101 7.62 3.57 -5.59
CA ILE A 101 6.24 3.93 -5.97
C ILE A 101 6.25 5.05 -7.02
N ILE A 102 7.11 6.06 -6.85
CA ILE A 102 7.30 7.17 -7.81
C ILE A 102 7.83 6.63 -9.14
N THR A 103 8.94 5.89 -9.11
CA THR A 103 9.63 5.37 -10.31
C THR A 103 8.73 4.44 -11.12
N ARG A 104 7.84 3.70 -10.46
CA ARG A 104 6.88 2.81 -11.09
C ARG A 104 5.56 3.48 -11.43
N ASP A 105 5.42 4.76 -11.12
CA ASP A 105 4.22 5.56 -11.40
C ASP A 105 2.92 4.89 -10.92
N LEU A 106 2.97 4.32 -9.70
CA LEU A 106 1.86 3.54 -9.15
C LEU A 106 0.74 4.39 -8.56
N LEU A 107 1.00 5.66 -8.21
CA LEU A 107 0.03 6.54 -7.60
C LEU A 107 -0.60 7.47 -8.65
N LYS A 108 -1.93 7.59 -8.63
CA LYS A 108 -2.62 8.60 -9.45
C LYS A 108 -2.24 10.01 -9.02
N LYS A 109 -2.34 10.99 -9.93
CA LYS A 109 -1.98 12.41 -9.70
C LYS A 109 -2.62 13.01 -8.43
N LYS A 110 -3.84 12.62 -8.09
CA LYS A 110 -4.56 13.05 -6.88
C LYS A 110 -4.54 12.00 -5.76
N GLY A 111 -3.78 10.94 -5.93
CA GLY A 111 -3.70 9.84 -4.99
C GLY A 111 -3.02 10.23 -3.67
N ILE A 112 -3.23 9.40 -2.68
CA ILE A 112 -2.70 9.58 -1.32
C ILE A 112 -1.90 8.34 -0.93
N ILE A 113 -0.76 8.55 -0.27
CA ILE A 113 -0.01 7.51 0.42
C ILE A 113 -0.24 7.67 1.92
N ILE A 114 -0.56 6.58 2.60
CA ILE A 114 -0.68 6.52 4.05
C ILE A 114 0.44 5.63 4.59
N LEU A 115 1.25 6.16 5.50
CA LEU A 115 2.31 5.44 6.18
C LEU A 115 1.91 5.20 7.63
N HIS A 116 1.91 3.94 8.06
CA HIS A 116 1.78 3.58 9.47
C HIS A 116 3.17 3.31 10.05
N ARG A 117 3.56 4.07 11.07
CA ARG A 117 4.87 3.98 11.72
C ARG A 117 4.72 4.00 13.23
N HIS A 118 5.78 3.60 13.94
CA HIS A 118 5.86 3.86 15.37
C HIS A 118 6.03 5.36 15.63
N LYS A 119 5.42 5.91 16.69
CA LYS A 119 5.44 7.34 17.00
C LYS A 119 6.83 7.97 17.10
N ASN A 120 7.82 7.18 17.51
CA ASN A 120 9.20 7.63 17.74
C ASN A 120 10.10 7.49 16.50
N THR A 121 9.63 6.89 15.41
CA THR A 121 10.42 6.79 14.18
C THR A 121 10.59 8.16 13.53
N LYS A 122 11.80 8.41 13.00
CA LYS A 122 12.12 9.62 12.24
C LYS A 122 12.34 9.22 10.78
N GLU A 123 11.33 9.41 9.97
CA GLU A 123 11.42 9.12 8.55
C GLU A 123 12.17 10.22 7.82
N LYS A 124 13.21 9.83 7.06
CA LYS A 124 13.82 10.70 6.06
C LYS A 124 13.10 10.45 4.74
N LEU A 125 12.14 11.32 4.42
CA LEU A 125 11.32 11.17 3.22
C LEU A 125 11.89 12.00 2.07
N THR A 126 11.75 11.48 0.85
CA THR A 126 12.15 12.17 -0.37
C THR A 126 11.45 13.53 -0.49
N ILE A 127 12.12 14.49 -1.13
CA ILE A 127 11.58 15.84 -1.38
C ILE A 127 10.29 15.82 -2.21
N TYR A 128 10.03 14.74 -2.94
CA TYR A 128 8.82 14.56 -3.73
C TYR A 128 7.62 14.08 -2.92
N PHE A 129 7.82 13.73 -1.64
CA PHE A 129 6.74 13.32 -0.74
C PHE A 129 6.33 14.51 0.15
N LYS A 130 5.15 15.04 -0.11
CA LYS A 130 4.57 16.14 0.70
C LYS A 130 3.64 15.56 1.77
N VAL A 131 4.02 15.71 3.04
CA VAL A 131 3.10 15.39 4.16
C VAL A 131 1.95 16.39 4.16
N ILE A 132 0.72 15.89 4.15
CA ILE A 132 -0.51 16.71 4.19
C ILE A 132 -1.21 16.64 5.55
N ASP A 133 -1.03 15.56 6.29
CA ASP A 133 -1.54 15.41 7.66
C ASP A 133 -0.72 14.36 8.42
N LYS A 134 -0.70 14.47 9.73
CA LYS A 134 -0.06 13.50 10.62
C LYS A 134 -0.87 13.35 11.90
N LYS A 135 -1.16 12.10 12.28
CA LYS A 135 -1.91 11.79 13.50
C LYS A 135 -1.16 10.78 14.35
N ILE A 136 -1.25 10.92 15.66
CA ILE A 136 -0.65 10.01 16.64
C ILE A 136 -1.75 9.41 17.49
N TYR A 137 -1.77 8.07 17.55
CA TYR A 137 -2.68 7.28 18.36
C TYR A 137 -1.88 6.26 19.16
N GLY A 138 -1.75 6.47 20.47
CA GLY A 138 -0.93 5.61 21.33
C GLY A 138 0.53 5.52 20.83
N LEU A 139 0.95 4.34 20.38
CA LEU A 139 2.29 4.10 19.82
C LEU A 139 2.35 4.27 18.29
N SER A 140 1.22 4.46 17.65
CA SER A 140 1.10 4.57 16.19
C SER A 140 1.16 6.03 15.73
N LYS A 141 1.89 6.24 14.64
CA LYS A 141 1.94 7.49 13.88
C LYS A 141 1.43 7.20 12.47
N ILE A 142 0.40 7.91 12.04
CA ILE A 142 -0.17 7.83 10.71
C ILE A 142 0.21 9.09 9.95
N ILE A 143 0.91 8.93 8.84
CA ILE A 143 1.35 10.02 7.97
C ILE A 143 0.56 9.94 6.66
N PHE A 144 -0.12 11.01 6.31
CA PHE A 144 -0.81 11.16 5.03
C PHE A 144 0.05 12.04 4.12
N GLY A 145 0.30 11.60 2.91
CA GLY A 145 1.11 12.34 1.98
C GLY A 145 0.64 12.25 0.55
N LYS A 146 1.11 13.19 -0.25
CA LYS A 146 0.94 13.24 -1.71
C LYS A 146 2.29 13.28 -2.38
N LEU A 147 2.36 12.78 -3.61
CA LEU A 147 3.54 12.96 -4.44
C LEU A 147 3.46 14.32 -5.15
N LEU A 148 4.55 15.06 -5.08
CA LEU A 148 4.75 16.26 -5.89
C LEU A 148 5.16 15.84 -7.30
N PRO A 149 4.80 16.61 -8.33
CA PRO A 149 5.33 16.38 -9.67
C PRO A 149 6.86 16.39 -9.59
N SER A 150 7.51 15.36 -10.15
CA SER A 150 8.93 15.47 -10.47
C SER A 150 9.06 16.62 -11.46
N SER A 151 9.89 17.60 -11.17
CA SER A 151 10.18 18.68 -12.12
C SER A 151 10.54 18.09 -13.48
N PRO A 152 10.09 18.75 -14.57
CA PRO A 152 10.36 18.28 -15.91
C PRO A 152 11.85 18.16 -16.19
#